data_1867c7928ca0eb7481e6634f0bd23b6c
#
_entry.id   1867c7928ca0eb7481e6634f0bd23b6c
#
_cell.length_a   1.000
_cell.length_b   1.000
_cell.length_c   1.000
_cell.angle_alpha   90.00
_cell.angle_beta   90.00
_cell.angle_gamma   90.00
#
_symmetry.space_group_name_H-M   'P 1'
#
loop_
_entity.id
_entity.type
_entity.pdbx_description
1 polymer ?
#
loop_
_entity_poly.entity_id
_entity_poly.type
_entity_poly.pdbx_seq_one_letter_code
_entity_poly.pdbx_strand_id
1 'polypeptide(L)'
;MYDHRPARRLPASLAPALAAPLLLALPVLFAGCSADPPAEPPPSSAPRPVGMDAARDELAALAAAAQDRHLVARYTLRVDGASDRVITVTSGNDGSWRVDVPGGALGGAADISLAATADGLFQCALPSATRPEPASCVRLGERDDTLPRRLDPRVQHPFTDWLDVLTDRRAPLSVSPAAAPPEATGTCYSVETTAASINPPLDVGIYCFDADGTPTAVRAAFGTLALAAPPEPAPATVQLAGPVIEGEPLDMTAPPVEPEAPADVPGDQTPPGDDATGTA
;
A
#
# COMPACT_ATOMS: atom_id res chain seq x y z
N MET A 1 46.41 -3.44 15.30
CA MET A 1 46.03 -3.70 16.69
C MET A 1 44.71 -4.46 16.60
N TYR A 2 44.76 -5.77 16.66
CA TYR A 2 43.63 -6.68 16.47
C TYR A 2 43.04 -6.96 17.85
N ASP A 3 41.72 -6.70 18.03
CA ASP A 3 41.00 -7.05 19.24
C ASP A 3 40.04 -8.22 18.93
N HIS A 4 40.40 -9.39 19.46
CA HIS A 4 39.65 -10.63 19.40
C HIS A 4 38.63 -10.68 20.52
N ARG A 5 37.34 -10.70 20.23
CA ARG A 5 36.28 -11.08 21.16
C ARG A 5 35.89 -12.55 21.00
N PRO A 6 35.86 -13.34 22.10
CA PRO A 6 35.56 -14.76 22.03
C PRO A 6 34.06 -15.06 21.95
N ALA A 7 33.72 -16.08 21.14
CA ALA A 7 32.40 -16.66 21.01
C ALA A 7 31.90 -17.28 22.33
N ARG A 8 30.70 -16.92 22.75
CA ARG A 8 29.96 -17.58 23.84
C ARG A 8 29.34 -18.88 23.34
N ARG A 9 29.76 -20.00 23.91
CA ARG A 9 29.17 -21.32 23.78
C ARG A 9 27.90 -21.42 24.66
N LEU A 10 26.81 -21.89 24.12
CA LEU A 10 25.60 -22.29 24.85
C LEU A 10 25.76 -23.73 25.35
N PRO A 11 25.30 -24.09 26.58
CA PRO A 11 25.35 -25.45 27.09
C PRO A 11 24.18 -26.28 26.55
N ALA A 12 24.51 -27.53 26.20
CA ALA A 12 23.57 -28.60 25.88
C ALA A 12 22.87 -29.08 27.15
N SER A 13 21.54 -29.08 27.14
CA SER A 13 20.71 -29.69 28.18
C SER A 13 20.38 -31.12 27.83
N LEU A 14 20.82 -32.04 28.67
CA LEU A 14 20.50 -33.46 28.69
C LEU A 14 19.05 -33.68 29.20
N ALA A 15 18.29 -34.52 28.49
CA ALA A 15 17.03 -35.06 28.93
C ALA A 15 17.23 -36.34 29.75
N PRO A 16 16.49 -36.58 30.84
CA PRO A 16 16.41 -37.89 31.45
C PRO A 16 15.15 -38.62 30.96
N ALA A 17 15.38 -39.84 30.58
CA ALA A 17 14.37 -40.88 30.37
C ALA A 17 13.83 -41.36 31.73
N LEU A 18 12.52 -41.48 31.89
CA LEU A 18 11.90 -42.22 32.99
C LEU A 18 10.88 -43.22 32.48
N ALA A 19 11.04 -44.42 32.99
CA ALA A 19 10.39 -45.65 32.68
C ALA A 19 8.91 -45.71 33.12
N ALA A 20 8.16 -46.54 32.40
CA ALA A 20 6.80 -46.96 32.72
C ALA A 20 6.72 -47.87 33.96
N PRO A 21 5.54 -48.00 34.56
CA PRO A 21 5.05 -49.32 34.97
C PRO A 21 3.69 -49.68 34.41
N LEU A 22 3.64 -50.92 34.01
CA LEU A 22 2.52 -51.76 33.66
C LEU A 22 1.55 -51.90 34.86
N LEU A 23 0.25 -51.64 34.65
CA LEU A 23 -0.79 -52.09 35.55
C LEU A 23 -1.93 -52.70 34.74
N LEU A 24 -2.07 -54.02 34.93
CA LEU A 24 -3.22 -54.82 34.50
C LEU A 24 -4.47 -54.39 35.32
N ALA A 25 -5.59 -54.20 34.66
CA ALA A 25 -6.91 -54.27 35.31
C ALA A 25 -7.98 -54.73 34.32
N LEU A 26 -8.78 -55.68 34.79
CA LEU A 26 -9.79 -56.52 34.21
C LEU A 26 -10.90 -55.86 33.38
N PRO A 27 -11.58 -56.63 32.49
CA PRO A 27 -12.71 -56.15 31.73
C PRO A 27 -14.01 -56.24 32.55
N VAL A 28 -14.76 -55.12 32.61
CA VAL A 28 -16.17 -55.11 33.00
C VAL A 28 -17.02 -55.00 31.74
N LEU A 29 -17.70 -56.12 31.43
CA LEU A 29 -18.72 -56.20 30.41
C LEU A 29 -19.97 -55.43 30.84
N PHE A 30 -20.25 -54.27 30.22
CA PHE A 30 -21.59 -53.70 30.16
C PHE A 30 -22.03 -53.69 28.69
N ALA A 31 -22.90 -54.62 28.36
CA ALA A 31 -23.67 -54.59 27.13
C ALA A 31 -24.76 -53.51 27.26
N GLY A 32 -24.51 -52.37 26.66
CA GLY A 32 -25.49 -51.31 26.43
C GLY A 32 -25.60 -51.07 24.92
N CYS A 33 -26.59 -51.62 24.26
CA CYS A 33 -26.96 -51.26 22.90
C CYS A 33 -27.60 -49.88 22.93
N SER A 34 -26.80 -48.83 22.69
CA SER A 34 -27.28 -47.54 22.18
C SER A 34 -26.79 -47.43 20.73
N ALA A 35 -27.71 -47.61 19.80
CA ALA A 35 -27.46 -47.33 18.40
C ALA A 35 -27.35 -45.79 18.26
N ASP A 36 -26.11 -45.28 18.20
CA ASP A 36 -25.85 -43.92 17.76
C ASP A 36 -26.32 -43.79 16.29
N PRO A 37 -27.07 -42.75 15.94
CA PRO A 37 -27.36 -42.48 14.54
C PRO A 37 -26.03 -42.29 13.79
N PRO A 38 -25.92 -42.75 12.53
CA PRO A 38 -24.70 -42.63 11.77
C PRO A 38 -24.30 -41.14 11.71
N ALA A 39 -23.08 -40.84 12.15
CA ALA A 39 -22.51 -39.52 12.04
C ALA A 39 -22.60 -39.08 10.57
N GLU A 40 -23.28 -37.95 10.35
CA GLU A 40 -23.35 -37.32 9.04
C GLU A 40 -21.90 -37.05 8.58
N PRO A 41 -21.49 -37.52 7.40
CA PRO A 41 -20.12 -37.25 6.94
C PRO A 41 -19.89 -35.75 6.91
N PRO A 42 -18.69 -35.28 7.34
CA PRO A 42 -18.39 -33.84 7.29
C PRO A 42 -18.64 -33.36 5.87
N PRO A 43 -19.17 -32.11 5.70
CA PRO A 43 -19.46 -31.57 4.39
C PRO A 43 -18.19 -31.67 3.55
N SER A 44 -18.27 -32.45 2.47
CA SER A 44 -17.18 -32.62 1.52
C SER A 44 -16.87 -31.21 0.97
N SER A 45 -15.73 -30.66 1.34
CA SER A 45 -15.27 -29.42 0.73
C SER A 45 -15.22 -29.64 -0.76
N ALA A 46 -16.11 -29.00 -1.52
CA ALA A 46 -16.12 -29.12 -2.96
C ALA A 46 -14.72 -28.86 -3.48
N PRO A 47 -14.17 -29.69 -4.39
CA PRO A 47 -12.85 -29.45 -4.97
C PRO A 47 -12.85 -28.06 -5.58
N ARG A 48 -11.93 -27.20 -5.15
CA ARG A 48 -11.72 -25.90 -5.80
C ARG A 48 -11.38 -26.13 -7.27
N PRO A 49 -11.95 -25.34 -8.20
CA PRO A 49 -11.57 -25.45 -9.62
C PRO A 49 -10.05 -25.32 -9.76
N VAL A 50 -9.42 -26.32 -10.35
CA VAL A 50 -7.95 -26.44 -10.48
C VAL A 50 -7.32 -25.18 -11.13
N GLY A 51 -8.07 -24.47 -11.98
CA GLY A 51 -7.60 -23.25 -12.66
C GLY A 51 -7.47 -22.00 -11.75
N MET A 52 -8.24 -21.92 -10.66
CA MET A 52 -8.16 -20.76 -9.75
C MET A 52 -6.95 -20.87 -8.82
N ASP A 53 -6.58 -22.05 -8.38
CA ASP A 53 -5.37 -22.25 -7.57
C ASP A 53 -4.12 -22.01 -8.42
N ALA A 54 -4.11 -22.40 -9.70
CA ALA A 54 -3.00 -22.15 -10.64
C ALA A 54 -2.77 -20.65 -10.88
N ALA A 55 -3.83 -19.87 -11.12
CA ALA A 55 -3.71 -18.41 -11.32
C ALA A 55 -3.19 -17.72 -10.06
N ARG A 56 -3.65 -18.18 -8.87
CA ARG A 56 -3.16 -17.67 -7.60
C ARG A 56 -1.68 -17.96 -7.38
N ASP A 57 -1.26 -19.18 -7.69
CA ASP A 57 0.14 -19.60 -7.54
C ASP A 57 1.07 -18.84 -8.48
N GLU A 58 0.63 -18.63 -9.72
CA GLU A 58 1.37 -17.88 -10.72
C GLU A 58 1.49 -16.39 -10.34
N LEU A 59 0.40 -15.76 -9.91
CA LEU A 59 0.43 -14.38 -9.42
C LEU A 59 1.35 -14.25 -8.19
N ALA A 60 1.28 -15.17 -7.24
CA ALA A 60 2.14 -15.16 -6.06
C ALA A 60 3.63 -15.29 -6.41
N ALA A 61 3.97 -16.10 -7.43
CA ALA A 61 5.33 -16.23 -7.91
C ALA A 61 5.83 -14.94 -8.60
N LEU A 62 4.98 -14.29 -9.40
CA LEU A 62 5.32 -13.01 -10.04
C LEU A 62 5.46 -11.87 -9.01
N ALA A 63 4.58 -11.83 -8.01
CA ALA A 63 4.67 -10.86 -6.92
C ALA A 63 5.94 -11.07 -6.07
N ALA A 64 6.32 -12.32 -5.80
CA ALA A 64 7.58 -12.63 -5.13
C ALA A 64 8.80 -12.19 -5.96
N ALA A 65 8.78 -12.43 -7.26
CA ALA A 65 9.82 -11.92 -8.15
C ALA A 65 9.86 -10.38 -8.17
N ALA A 66 8.70 -9.71 -8.08
CA ALA A 66 8.60 -8.25 -7.99
C ALA A 66 9.26 -7.69 -6.72
N GLN A 67 9.15 -8.39 -5.59
CA GLN A 67 9.82 -8.00 -4.33
C GLN A 67 11.34 -7.98 -4.44
N ASP A 68 11.89 -8.86 -5.26
CA ASP A 68 13.33 -8.95 -5.51
C ASP A 68 13.80 -7.96 -6.62
N ARG A 69 12.87 -7.21 -7.24
CA ARG A 69 13.22 -6.26 -8.31
C ARG A 69 13.63 -4.92 -7.73
N HIS A 70 14.88 -4.58 -7.99
CA HIS A 70 15.44 -3.26 -7.69
C HIS A 70 15.60 -2.48 -9.00
N LEU A 71 14.89 -1.34 -9.10
CA LEU A 71 14.77 -0.61 -10.37
C LEU A 71 14.32 0.84 -10.18
N VAL A 72 14.43 1.62 -11.25
CA VAL A 72 13.71 2.88 -11.41
C VAL A 72 12.74 2.71 -12.56
N ALA A 73 11.45 2.92 -12.32
CA ALA A 73 10.41 2.79 -13.33
C ALA A 73 9.47 3.99 -13.34
N ARG A 74 8.96 4.32 -14.52
CA ARG A 74 7.96 5.38 -14.72
C ARG A 74 6.66 4.76 -15.17
N TYR A 75 5.58 5.17 -14.53
CA TYR A 75 4.22 4.72 -14.84
C TYR A 75 3.35 5.90 -15.19
N THR A 76 2.52 5.76 -16.22
CA THR A 76 1.45 6.71 -16.49
C THR A 76 0.26 6.36 -15.61
N LEU A 77 -0.14 7.26 -14.72
CA LEU A 77 -1.37 7.16 -13.95
C LEU A 77 -2.50 7.87 -14.68
N ARG A 78 -3.56 7.12 -15.01
CA ARG A 78 -4.81 7.62 -15.58
C ARG A 78 -5.93 7.54 -14.58
N VAL A 79 -6.60 8.65 -14.38
CA VAL A 79 -7.80 8.77 -13.55
C VAL A 79 -8.88 9.42 -14.38
N ASP A 80 -10.08 8.86 -14.38
CA ASP A 80 -11.19 9.39 -15.17
C ASP A 80 -11.45 10.88 -14.84
N GLY A 81 -11.52 11.70 -15.86
CA GLY A 81 -11.75 13.14 -15.73
C GLY A 81 -10.55 13.97 -15.29
N ALA A 82 -9.36 13.38 -15.14
CA ALA A 82 -8.13 14.07 -14.81
C ALA A 82 -7.07 13.93 -15.91
N SER A 83 -6.08 14.81 -15.92
CA SER A 83 -4.92 14.69 -16.80
C SER A 83 -4.02 13.54 -16.37
N ASP A 84 -3.37 12.87 -17.33
CA ASP A 84 -2.37 11.84 -17.06
C ASP A 84 -1.22 12.41 -16.23
N ARG A 85 -0.73 11.58 -15.29
CA ARG A 85 0.40 11.91 -14.40
C ARG A 85 1.47 10.84 -14.49
N VAL A 86 2.74 11.22 -14.40
CA VAL A 86 3.84 10.27 -14.41
C VAL A 86 4.28 9.99 -12.98
N ILE A 87 4.03 8.79 -12.52
CA ILE A 87 4.50 8.28 -11.22
C ILE A 87 5.89 7.68 -11.42
N THR A 88 6.86 8.09 -10.62
CA THR A 88 8.20 7.50 -10.63
C THR A 88 8.38 6.61 -9.41
N VAL A 89 8.71 5.36 -9.63
CA VAL A 89 9.00 4.36 -8.59
C VAL A 89 10.48 4.07 -8.60
N THR A 90 11.11 4.16 -7.45
CA THR A 90 12.52 3.80 -7.24
C THR A 90 12.61 2.79 -6.12
N SER A 91 13.17 1.61 -6.40
CA SER A 91 13.48 0.57 -5.42
C SER A 91 15.00 0.40 -5.37
N GLY A 92 15.61 0.77 -4.25
CA GLY A 92 17.06 0.70 -4.04
C GLY A 92 17.55 -0.71 -3.71
N ASN A 93 18.83 -0.99 -4.01
CA ASN A 93 19.44 -2.31 -3.75
C ASN A 93 19.53 -2.66 -2.24
N ASP A 94 19.40 -1.67 -1.36
CA ASP A 94 19.34 -1.85 0.10
C ASP A 94 17.91 -2.06 0.62
N GLY A 95 16.94 -2.21 -0.29
CA GLY A 95 15.52 -2.34 0.01
C GLY A 95 14.82 -1.02 0.37
N SER A 96 15.50 0.13 0.36
CA SER A 96 14.82 1.43 0.43
C SER A 96 13.98 1.67 -0.81
N TRP A 97 12.90 2.42 -0.67
CA TRP A 97 12.04 2.77 -1.81
C TRP A 97 11.56 4.22 -1.77
N ARG A 98 11.21 4.75 -2.94
CA ARG A 98 10.61 6.06 -3.11
C ARG A 98 9.63 6.04 -4.26
N VAL A 99 8.49 6.69 -4.06
CA VAL A 99 7.47 6.88 -5.10
C VAL A 99 7.13 8.37 -5.18
N ASP A 100 7.40 8.97 -6.33
CA ASP A 100 7.06 10.36 -6.63
C ASP A 100 5.66 10.43 -7.24
N VAL A 101 4.79 11.21 -6.63
CA VAL A 101 3.36 11.30 -6.97
C VAL A 101 2.99 12.76 -7.28
N PRO A 102 3.07 13.18 -8.54
CA PRO A 102 2.58 14.49 -8.95
C PRO A 102 1.10 14.66 -8.60
N GLY A 103 0.72 15.78 -8.01
CA GLY A 103 -0.63 16.01 -7.52
C GLY A 103 -1.08 15.01 -6.46
N GLY A 104 -0.15 14.48 -5.67
CA GLY A 104 -0.42 13.44 -4.66
C GLY A 104 -1.00 13.98 -3.36
N ALA A 105 -1.12 15.29 -3.17
CA ALA A 105 -1.67 15.89 -1.97
C ALA A 105 -2.48 17.17 -2.27
N LEU A 106 -3.17 17.68 -1.26
CA LEU A 106 -3.99 18.92 -1.28
C LEU A 106 -5.00 18.94 -2.44
N GLY A 107 -5.69 17.82 -2.67
CA GLY A 107 -6.67 17.72 -3.74
C GLY A 107 -6.08 17.78 -5.15
N GLY A 108 -4.82 17.42 -5.30
CA GLY A 108 -4.09 17.50 -6.58
C GLY A 108 -3.21 18.73 -6.76
N ALA A 109 -3.20 19.65 -5.78
CA ALA A 109 -2.45 20.92 -5.87
C ALA A 109 -0.98 20.80 -5.47
N ALA A 110 -0.56 19.70 -4.84
CA ALA A 110 0.81 19.50 -4.39
C ALA A 110 1.40 18.18 -4.90
N ASP A 111 2.60 18.26 -5.41
CA ASP A 111 3.41 17.11 -5.77
C ASP A 111 4.12 16.59 -4.51
N ILE A 112 4.08 15.30 -4.30
CA ILE A 112 4.73 14.67 -3.14
C ILE A 112 5.59 13.49 -3.55
N SER A 113 6.46 13.11 -2.63
CA SER A 113 7.19 11.85 -2.66
C SER A 113 6.98 11.12 -1.35
N LEU A 114 6.70 9.83 -1.41
CA LEU A 114 6.76 8.92 -0.27
C LEU A 114 8.04 8.11 -0.36
N ALA A 115 8.75 7.97 0.74
CA ALA A 115 9.99 7.19 0.77
C ALA A 115 10.15 6.46 2.10
N ALA A 116 10.61 5.21 2.03
CA ALA A 116 11.06 4.46 3.19
C ALA A 116 12.57 4.16 3.04
N THR A 117 13.32 4.55 4.05
CA THR A 117 14.77 4.38 4.15
C THR A 117 15.13 3.68 5.47
N ALA A 118 16.41 3.47 5.72
CA ALA A 118 16.84 2.95 7.02
C ALA A 118 16.46 3.88 8.19
N ASP A 119 16.26 5.19 7.92
CA ASP A 119 15.97 6.21 8.92
C ASP A 119 14.47 6.39 9.20
N GLY A 120 13.61 5.72 8.44
CA GLY A 120 12.16 5.77 8.64
C GLY A 120 11.35 5.94 7.36
N LEU A 121 10.06 6.24 7.56
CA LEU A 121 9.08 6.56 6.53
C LEU A 121 8.91 8.08 6.44
N PHE A 122 8.90 8.61 5.22
CA PHE A 122 8.90 10.05 4.96
C PHE A 122 7.88 10.43 3.90
N GLN A 123 7.30 11.62 4.06
CA GLN A 123 6.64 12.34 2.98
C GLN A 123 7.47 13.58 2.65
N CYS A 124 7.78 13.80 1.38
CA CYS A 124 8.45 15.00 0.92
C CYS A 124 7.50 15.83 0.04
N ALA A 125 7.40 17.11 0.29
CA ALA A 125 6.82 18.05 -0.65
C ALA A 125 7.82 18.28 -1.79
N LEU A 126 7.35 18.19 -3.04
CA LEU A 126 8.18 18.40 -4.22
C LEU A 126 7.91 19.78 -4.83
N PRO A 127 8.91 20.42 -5.45
CA PRO A 127 8.69 21.62 -6.23
C PRO A 127 7.72 21.36 -7.39
N SER A 128 6.81 22.29 -7.63
CA SER A 128 5.92 22.28 -8.78
C SER A 128 5.71 23.69 -9.34
N ALA A 129 5.01 23.81 -10.45
CA ALA A 129 4.71 25.13 -11.03
C ALA A 129 3.86 26.02 -10.09
N THR A 130 3.04 25.42 -9.25
CA THR A 130 2.19 26.09 -8.25
C THR A 130 2.86 26.24 -6.88
N ARG A 131 3.92 25.48 -6.62
CA ARG A 131 4.68 25.43 -5.37
C ARG A 131 6.17 25.34 -5.68
N PRO A 132 6.84 26.47 -6.00
CA PRO A 132 8.23 26.47 -6.43
C PRO A 132 9.25 26.32 -5.29
N GLU A 133 8.79 26.20 -4.04
CA GLU A 133 9.64 26.03 -2.87
C GLU A 133 10.54 24.79 -3.02
N PRO A 134 11.78 24.83 -2.51
CA PRO A 134 12.67 23.67 -2.52
C PRO A 134 12.02 22.47 -1.82
N ALA A 135 12.31 21.26 -2.31
CA ALA A 135 11.82 20.04 -1.68
C ALA A 135 12.22 19.98 -0.21
N SER A 136 11.29 19.54 0.64
CA SER A 136 11.51 19.29 2.06
C SER A 136 10.73 18.05 2.48
N CYS A 137 11.24 17.30 3.47
CA CYS A 137 10.67 16.04 3.91
C CYS A 137 10.29 16.12 5.38
N VAL A 138 9.19 15.45 5.73
CA VAL A 138 8.72 15.27 7.10
C VAL A 138 8.73 13.77 7.41
N ARG A 139 9.25 13.39 8.57
CA ARG A 139 9.22 12.00 9.02
C ARG A 139 7.80 11.64 9.47
N LEU A 140 7.27 10.54 8.95
CA LEU A 140 5.93 10.04 9.29
C LEU A 140 5.95 8.97 10.39
N GLY A 141 7.03 8.19 10.45
CA GLY A 141 7.17 7.09 11.41
C GLY A 141 8.38 6.21 11.13
N GLU A 142 8.32 4.99 11.64
CA GLU A 142 9.30 3.95 11.32
C GLU A 142 9.12 3.47 9.88
N ARG A 143 10.15 2.83 9.33
CA ARG A 143 10.20 2.38 7.93
C ARG A 143 8.99 1.55 7.51
N ASP A 144 8.54 0.66 8.38
CA ASP A 144 7.49 -0.34 8.10
C ASP A 144 6.12 0.08 8.68
N ASP A 145 6.00 1.34 9.12
CA ASP A 145 4.72 1.87 9.62
C ASP A 145 3.71 2.03 8.48
N THR A 146 2.46 1.76 8.79
CA THR A 146 1.35 1.96 7.85
C THR A 146 1.03 3.45 7.72
N LEU A 147 0.91 3.93 6.48
CA LEU A 147 0.48 5.30 6.20
C LEU A 147 -0.95 5.56 6.70
N PRO A 148 -1.19 6.66 7.44
CA PRO A 148 -2.53 7.11 7.75
C PRO A 148 -3.31 7.41 6.46
N ARG A 149 -4.58 7.03 6.37
CA ARG A 149 -5.42 7.20 5.17
C ARG A 149 -5.44 8.62 4.59
N ARG A 150 -5.33 9.64 5.46
CA ARG A 150 -5.30 11.04 5.04
C ARG A 150 -4.01 11.41 4.28
N LEU A 151 -2.96 10.60 4.39
CA LEU A 151 -1.64 10.80 3.76
C LEU A 151 -1.35 9.79 2.65
N ASP A 152 -2.28 8.90 2.35
CA ASP A 152 -2.06 7.71 1.52
C ASP A 152 -2.64 7.86 0.11
N PRO A 153 -1.83 8.17 -0.92
CA PRO A 153 -2.27 8.27 -2.31
C PRO A 153 -2.55 6.90 -2.94
N ARG A 154 -2.24 5.79 -2.27
CA ARG A 154 -2.43 4.39 -2.64
C ARG A 154 -1.62 3.90 -3.85
N VAL A 155 -1.09 4.79 -4.67
CA VAL A 155 -0.35 4.43 -5.90
C VAL A 155 1.01 3.78 -5.64
N GLN A 156 1.55 3.86 -4.41
CA GLN A 156 2.80 3.21 -4.00
C GLN A 156 2.60 1.74 -3.62
N HIS A 157 1.42 1.37 -3.13
CA HIS A 157 1.15 0.03 -2.59
C HIS A 157 1.44 -1.13 -3.56
N PRO A 158 1.14 -1.03 -4.89
CA PRO A 158 1.47 -2.09 -5.83
C PRO A 158 2.96 -2.43 -5.93
N PHE A 159 3.82 -1.55 -5.43
CA PHE A 159 5.28 -1.69 -5.47
C PHE A 159 5.87 -1.94 -4.07
N THR A 160 5.03 -1.98 -3.05
CA THR A 160 5.43 -2.10 -1.64
C THR A 160 4.61 -3.19 -0.95
N ASP A 161 3.83 -2.86 0.04
CA ASP A 161 3.13 -3.78 0.95
C ASP A 161 2.07 -4.68 0.27
N TRP A 162 1.47 -4.28 -0.88
CA TRP A 162 0.57 -5.19 -1.58
C TRP A 162 1.27 -6.40 -2.18
N LEU A 163 2.56 -6.31 -2.47
CA LEU A 163 3.33 -7.47 -2.92
C LEU A 163 3.36 -8.56 -1.84
N ASP A 164 3.48 -8.19 -0.56
CA ASP A 164 3.40 -9.13 0.56
C ASP A 164 2.05 -9.84 0.61
N VAL A 165 0.97 -9.09 0.40
CA VAL A 165 -0.39 -9.63 0.38
C VAL A 165 -0.60 -10.59 -0.81
N LEU A 166 -0.06 -10.24 -1.98
CA LEU A 166 -0.17 -11.06 -3.19
C LEU A 166 0.64 -12.36 -3.07
N THR A 167 1.76 -12.34 -2.34
CA THR A 167 2.57 -13.55 -2.08
C THR A 167 1.99 -14.42 -0.97
N ASP A 168 1.22 -13.86 -0.02
CA ASP A 168 0.62 -14.64 1.06
C ASP A 168 -0.54 -15.51 0.53
N ARG A 169 -0.29 -16.81 0.40
CA ARG A 169 -1.30 -17.79 -0.06
C ARG A 169 -2.49 -17.93 0.90
N ARG A 170 -2.41 -17.40 2.13
CA ARG A 170 -3.50 -17.41 3.12
C ARG A 170 -4.34 -16.14 3.06
N ALA A 171 -3.87 -15.10 2.40
CA ALA A 171 -4.65 -13.88 2.23
C ALA A 171 -6.02 -14.19 1.60
N PRO A 172 -7.11 -13.62 2.07
CA PRO A 172 -8.47 -13.93 1.64
C PRO A 172 -8.75 -13.31 0.25
N LEU A 173 -8.05 -13.79 -0.76
CA LEU A 173 -8.14 -13.32 -2.13
C LEU A 173 -8.69 -14.41 -3.05
N SER A 174 -9.48 -14.02 -4.04
CA SER A 174 -9.83 -14.78 -5.22
C SER A 174 -9.03 -14.21 -6.41
N VAL A 175 -8.35 -15.08 -7.14
CA VAL A 175 -7.51 -14.70 -8.28
C VAL A 175 -7.95 -15.47 -9.51
N SER A 176 -8.12 -14.77 -10.63
CA SER A 176 -8.42 -15.36 -11.93
C SER A 176 -7.65 -14.66 -13.04
N PRO A 177 -7.33 -15.33 -14.15
CA PRO A 177 -6.76 -14.68 -15.31
C PRO A 177 -7.66 -13.54 -15.82
N ALA A 178 -7.07 -12.43 -16.24
CA ALA A 178 -7.80 -11.27 -16.74
C ALA A 178 -7.26 -10.78 -18.09
N ALA A 179 -8.12 -10.08 -18.83
CA ALA A 179 -7.67 -9.35 -20.00
C ALA A 179 -6.82 -8.15 -19.58
N ALA A 180 -5.73 -7.91 -20.31
CA ALA A 180 -4.85 -6.79 -20.05
C ALA A 180 -5.61 -5.45 -20.28
N PRO A 181 -5.48 -4.47 -19.35
CA PRO A 181 -5.88 -3.09 -19.62
C PRO A 181 -5.13 -2.53 -20.84
N PRO A 182 -5.62 -1.45 -21.46
CA PRO A 182 -4.88 -0.78 -22.52
C PRO A 182 -3.45 -0.45 -22.08
N GLU A 183 -2.48 -0.68 -22.97
CA GLU A 183 -1.03 -0.45 -22.76
C GLU A 183 -0.36 -1.38 -21.74
N ALA A 184 -1.09 -2.26 -21.06
CA ALA A 184 -0.48 -3.28 -20.21
C ALA A 184 0.17 -4.39 -21.06
N THR A 185 1.30 -4.89 -20.58
CA THR A 185 2.00 -6.07 -21.13
C THR A 185 2.04 -7.20 -20.10
N GLY A 186 2.51 -8.37 -20.53
CA GLY A 186 2.68 -9.52 -19.65
C GLY A 186 1.38 -10.23 -19.31
N THR A 187 1.36 -10.92 -18.16
CA THR A 187 0.20 -11.70 -17.70
C THR A 187 -0.58 -10.89 -16.66
N CYS A 188 -1.90 -10.86 -16.81
CA CYS A 188 -2.80 -10.08 -15.96
C CYS A 188 -3.76 -10.96 -15.19
N TYR A 189 -4.06 -10.56 -13.96
CA TYR A 189 -4.95 -11.24 -13.03
C TYR A 189 -5.98 -10.28 -12.46
N SER A 190 -7.23 -10.71 -12.40
CA SER A 190 -8.26 -10.09 -11.58
C SER A 190 -8.11 -10.59 -10.15
N VAL A 191 -7.98 -9.66 -9.22
CA VAL A 191 -7.84 -9.93 -7.79
C VAL A 191 -9.04 -9.34 -7.07
N GLU A 192 -9.74 -10.19 -6.32
CA GLU A 192 -10.90 -9.83 -5.51
C GLU A 192 -10.69 -10.29 -4.07
N THR A 193 -11.26 -9.58 -3.10
CA THR A 193 -11.27 -10.04 -1.72
C THR A 193 -12.43 -11.02 -1.47
N THR A 194 -12.16 -12.12 -0.78
CA THR A 194 -13.18 -13.08 -0.34
C THR A 194 -13.68 -12.80 1.08
N ALA A 195 -13.07 -11.86 1.78
CA ALA A 195 -13.48 -11.43 3.12
C ALA A 195 -14.40 -10.22 3.05
N ALA A 196 -15.48 -10.24 3.82
CA ALA A 196 -16.32 -9.08 4.06
C ALA A 196 -15.60 -8.14 5.05
N SER A 197 -14.63 -7.37 4.56
CA SER A 197 -13.86 -6.41 5.36
C SER A 197 -14.06 -4.99 4.82
N ILE A 198 -14.28 -4.05 5.73
CA ILE A 198 -14.28 -2.61 5.40
C ILE A 198 -12.85 -2.08 5.11
N ASN A 199 -11.84 -2.85 5.49
CA ASN A 199 -10.43 -2.58 5.21
C ASN A 199 -9.82 -3.82 4.55
N PRO A 200 -10.00 -3.98 3.23
CA PRO A 200 -9.36 -5.08 2.52
C PRO A 200 -7.84 -4.89 2.55
N PRO A 201 -7.06 -5.98 2.53
CA PRO A 201 -5.61 -5.90 2.61
C PRO A 201 -4.96 -5.28 1.37
N LEU A 202 -5.69 -5.24 0.25
CA LEU A 202 -5.33 -4.55 -0.99
C LEU A 202 -6.59 -4.10 -1.73
N ASP A 203 -6.44 -3.23 -2.73
CA ASP A 203 -7.55 -2.89 -3.62
C ASP A 203 -7.87 -4.02 -4.57
N VAL A 204 -9.16 -4.31 -4.73
CA VAL A 204 -9.64 -5.17 -5.81
C VAL A 204 -9.32 -4.54 -7.17
N GLY A 205 -8.89 -5.35 -8.13
CA GLY A 205 -8.49 -4.80 -9.42
C GLY A 205 -7.82 -5.79 -10.34
N ILE A 206 -7.14 -5.25 -11.35
CA ILE A 206 -6.34 -6.02 -12.29
C ILE A 206 -4.87 -5.68 -12.06
N TYR A 207 -4.06 -6.73 -11.89
CA TYR A 207 -2.63 -6.65 -11.65
C TYR A 207 -1.90 -7.39 -12.76
N CYS A 208 -0.99 -6.71 -13.45
CA CYS A 208 -0.25 -7.24 -14.59
C CYS A 208 1.25 -7.22 -14.31
N PHE A 209 1.92 -8.30 -14.69
CA PHE A 209 3.35 -8.47 -14.50
C PHE A 209 4.00 -9.04 -15.76
N ASP A 210 5.22 -8.61 -16.05
CA ASP A 210 6.08 -9.31 -16.98
C ASP A 210 6.63 -10.61 -16.35
N ALA A 211 7.20 -11.48 -17.17
CA ALA A 211 7.70 -12.79 -16.75
C ALA A 211 8.83 -12.70 -15.69
N ASP A 212 9.51 -11.57 -15.59
CA ASP A 212 10.57 -11.32 -14.59
C ASP A 212 10.04 -10.70 -13.28
N GLY A 213 8.71 -10.57 -13.13
CA GLY A 213 8.06 -9.98 -11.98
C GLY A 213 7.91 -8.46 -12.04
N THR A 214 8.37 -7.78 -13.10
CA THR A 214 8.17 -6.33 -13.22
C THR A 214 6.67 -6.02 -13.31
N PRO A 215 6.08 -5.22 -12.40
CA PRO A 215 4.70 -4.76 -12.54
C PRO A 215 4.55 -3.91 -13.80
N THR A 216 3.68 -4.29 -14.72
CA THR A 216 3.49 -3.58 -15.99
C THR A 216 2.25 -2.72 -15.99
N ALA A 217 1.20 -3.12 -15.26
CA ALA A 217 0.03 -2.30 -15.04
C ALA A 217 -0.72 -2.72 -13.78
N VAL A 218 -1.40 -1.75 -13.17
CA VAL A 218 -2.37 -1.99 -12.10
C VAL A 218 -3.59 -1.11 -12.34
N ARG A 219 -4.78 -1.70 -12.39
CA ARG A 219 -6.05 -0.99 -12.40
C ARG A 219 -6.78 -1.25 -11.10
N ALA A 220 -6.91 -0.23 -10.27
CA ALA A 220 -7.51 -0.30 -8.94
C ALA A 220 -8.34 0.97 -8.64
N ALA A 221 -8.77 1.15 -7.40
CA ALA A 221 -9.63 2.28 -7.02
C ALA A 221 -8.99 3.66 -7.26
N PHE A 222 -7.68 3.78 -7.24
CA PHE A 222 -6.95 5.03 -7.49
C PHE A 222 -6.83 5.38 -8.99
N GLY A 223 -7.22 4.49 -9.91
CA GLY A 223 -7.08 4.65 -11.36
C GLY A 223 -6.31 3.50 -12.02
N THR A 224 -5.73 3.78 -13.17
CA THR A 224 -4.90 2.82 -13.92
C THR A 224 -3.46 3.32 -14.02
N LEU A 225 -2.54 2.54 -13.48
CA LEU A 225 -1.09 2.67 -13.72
C LEU A 225 -0.69 1.78 -14.89
N ALA A 226 0.10 2.29 -15.82
CA ALA A 226 0.72 1.50 -16.88
C ALA A 226 2.18 1.90 -17.03
N LEU A 227 3.07 0.91 -17.14
CA LEU A 227 4.51 1.11 -17.33
C LEU A 227 4.76 1.92 -18.61
N ALA A 228 5.38 3.08 -18.48
CA ALA A 228 5.54 4.02 -19.59
C ALA A 228 6.77 3.73 -20.45
N ALA A 229 7.81 3.09 -19.88
CA ALA A 229 9.06 2.77 -20.56
C ALA A 229 9.76 1.60 -19.83
N PRO A 230 10.69 0.89 -20.46
CA PRO A 230 11.51 -0.11 -19.77
C PRO A 230 12.16 0.47 -18.53
N PRO A 231 12.21 -0.30 -17.41
CA PRO A 231 12.83 0.14 -16.17
C PRO A 231 14.33 0.42 -16.35
N GLU A 232 14.83 1.36 -15.56
CA GLU A 232 16.25 1.70 -15.46
C GLU A 232 16.89 0.97 -14.26
N PRO A 233 18.24 0.82 -14.22
CA PRO A 233 18.93 0.20 -13.10
C PRO A 233 18.68 0.92 -11.77
N ALA A 234 18.60 0.15 -10.69
CA ALA A 234 18.41 0.65 -9.34
C ALA A 234 19.62 1.42 -8.81
N PRO A 235 19.41 2.45 -7.98
CA PRO A 235 20.48 3.01 -7.16
C PRO A 235 20.87 2.05 -6.03
N ALA A 236 22.06 2.25 -5.46
CA ALA A 236 22.48 1.47 -4.28
C ALA A 236 21.54 1.71 -3.09
N THR A 237 21.13 2.96 -2.88
CA THR A 237 20.18 3.40 -1.86
C THR A 237 19.34 4.55 -2.40
N VAL A 238 18.12 4.68 -1.88
CA VAL A 238 17.22 5.76 -2.26
C VAL A 238 17.55 7.02 -1.46
N GLN A 239 17.58 8.16 -2.15
CA GLN A 239 17.76 9.47 -1.52
C GLN A 239 16.41 10.15 -1.33
N LEU A 240 16.22 10.83 -0.19
CA LEU A 240 15.07 11.71 0.01
C LEU A 240 15.13 12.88 -0.99
N ALA A 241 13.97 13.43 -1.34
CA ALA A 241 13.88 14.53 -2.29
C ALA A 241 14.46 15.85 -1.75
N GLY A 242 14.56 16.01 -0.43
CA GLY A 242 15.07 17.20 0.24
C GLY A 242 15.47 16.92 1.69
N PRO A 243 15.88 17.97 2.42
CA PRO A 243 16.22 17.86 3.83
C PRO A 243 14.98 17.48 4.67
N VAL A 244 15.21 16.75 5.76
CA VAL A 244 14.19 16.47 6.76
C VAL A 244 14.03 17.70 7.66
N ILE A 245 12.80 18.15 7.80
CA ILE A 245 12.43 19.30 8.63
C ILE A 245 11.33 18.89 9.62
N GLU A 246 11.20 19.65 10.71
CA GLU A 246 10.04 19.58 11.58
C GLU A 246 8.84 20.21 10.88
N GLY A 247 7.68 19.54 10.90
CA GLY A 247 6.47 20.05 10.25
C GLY A 247 5.37 19.02 10.22
N GLU A 248 4.23 19.42 9.68
CA GLU A 248 3.10 18.53 9.42
C GLU A 248 3.15 18.02 7.98
N PRO A 249 2.84 16.75 7.76
CA PRO A 249 2.72 16.20 6.41
C PRO A 249 1.50 16.78 5.69
N LEU A 250 1.56 16.79 4.36
CA LEU A 250 0.49 17.27 3.51
C LEU A 250 -0.63 16.22 3.41
N ASP A 251 -1.85 16.60 3.74
CA ASP A 251 -3.01 15.74 3.56
C ASP A 251 -3.38 15.57 2.08
N MET A 252 -4.00 14.44 1.75
CA MET A 252 -4.51 14.14 0.40
C MET A 252 -5.59 15.12 -0.04
N THR A 253 -6.48 15.51 0.88
CA THR A 253 -7.59 16.41 0.60
C THR A 253 -7.14 17.87 0.60
N ALA A 254 -7.79 18.69 -0.24
CA ALA A 254 -7.60 20.13 -0.15
C ALA A 254 -8.01 20.66 1.22
N PRO A 255 -7.29 21.67 1.78
CA PRO A 255 -7.74 22.35 2.98
C PRO A 255 -9.13 22.95 2.74
N PRO A 256 -9.97 23.08 3.78
CA PRO A 256 -11.24 23.78 3.68
C PRO A 256 -11.01 25.19 3.14
N VAL A 257 -11.80 25.58 2.16
CA VAL A 257 -11.78 26.99 1.68
C VAL A 257 -12.33 27.83 2.81
N GLU A 258 -11.48 28.70 3.38
CA GLU A 258 -11.92 29.68 4.36
C GLU A 258 -12.94 30.61 3.68
N PRO A 259 -14.17 30.79 4.25
CA PRO A 259 -15.15 31.66 3.63
C PRO A 259 -14.55 33.06 3.52
N GLU A 260 -14.48 33.60 2.31
CA GLU A 260 -14.09 34.98 2.10
C GLU A 260 -14.95 35.86 3.03
N ALA A 261 -14.27 36.64 3.89
CA ALA A 261 -14.98 37.61 4.73
C ALA A 261 -15.83 38.51 3.81
N PRO A 262 -17.10 38.74 4.12
CA PRO A 262 -17.96 39.57 3.29
C PRO A 262 -17.24 40.89 3.04
N ALA A 263 -17.02 41.23 1.76
CA ALA A 263 -16.42 42.51 1.37
C ALA A 263 -17.21 43.62 2.08
N ASP A 264 -16.48 44.49 2.80
CA ASP A 264 -17.07 45.65 3.44
C ASP A 264 -17.88 46.40 2.38
N VAL A 265 -19.19 46.31 2.52
CA VAL A 265 -20.13 47.11 1.71
C VAL A 265 -19.84 48.57 2.09
N PRO A 266 -19.37 49.42 1.14
CA PRO A 266 -19.15 50.82 1.43
C PRO A 266 -20.44 51.41 2.00
N GLY A 267 -20.35 51.89 3.26
CA GLY A 267 -21.48 52.47 3.96
C GLY A 267 -22.19 53.48 3.10
N ASP A 268 -23.53 53.30 3.02
CA ASP A 268 -24.46 54.25 2.42
C ASP A 268 -24.18 55.67 2.99
N GLN A 269 -23.54 56.50 2.16
CA GLN A 269 -23.34 57.91 2.49
C GLN A 269 -24.69 58.58 2.35
N THR A 270 -25.39 58.72 3.45
CA THR A 270 -26.58 59.59 3.56
C THR A 270 -26.20 61.01 3.11
N PRO A 271 -26.83 61.59 2.07
CA PRO A 271 -26.51 62.95 1.65
C PRO A 271 -26.92 63.95 2.75
N PRO A 272 -26.13 65.04 2.95
CA PRO A 272 -26.46 66.03 3.93
C PRO A 272 -27.76 66.73 3.55
N GLY A 273 -28.72 66.76 4.53
CA GLY A 273 -30.01 67.44 4.38
C GLY A 273 -29.81 68.92 4.13
N ASP A 274 -30.42 69.45 3.06
CA ASP A 274 -30.57 70.87 2.79
C ASP A 274 -31.42 71.52 3.85
N ASP A 275 -30.81 72.31 4.74
CA ASP A 275 -31.49 73.28 5.59
C ASP A 275 -32.01 74.44 4.75
N ALA A 276 -33.27 74.36 4.38
CA ALA A 276 -33.98 75.51 3.79
C ALA A 276 -34.40 76.51 4.89
N THR A 277 -33.54 77.51 5.07
CA THR A 277 -33.91 78.70 5.86
C THR A 277 -34.93 79.51 5.08
N GLY A 278 -36.21 79.49 5.49
CA GLY A 278 -37.24 80.40 5.00
C GLY A 278 -37.38 81.61 5.91
N THR A 279 -36.98 82.74 5.32
CA THR A 279 -37.22 84.10 5.89
C THR A 279 -38.60 84.67 5.39
N ALA A 280 -39.41 85.13 6.25
CA ALA A 280 -40.25 86.35 6.27
C ALA A 280 -41.46 86.25 7.18
#